data_1660e68105880b5dc498b7b03cfce0e9
#
_entry.id   1660e68105880b5dc498b7b03cfce0e9
#
_cell.length_a   1.000
_cell.length_b   1.000
_cell.length_c   1.000
_cell.angle_alpha   90.00
_cell.angle_beta   90.00
_cell.angle_gamma   90.00
#
_symmetry.space_group_name_H-M   'P 1'
#
loop_
_entity.id
_entity.type
_entity.pdbx_description
1 polymer ?
#
loop_
_entity_poly.entity_id
_entity_poly.type
_entity_poly.pdbx_seq_one_letter_code
_entity_poly.pdbx_strand_id
1 'polypeptide(L)'
;MQRILAEHAPGLEVVGLDDVPAYDEPVEDAPDFVGNALLKARAGWRATGLPSVADDSGLCVDALNGMPGVLSARWSGRPAGSKEGQDDRNNRLLLEQLEDVPDERRTAYFTCAVALVHGDTDEEELVVTGEMPGSVIREVRGDGGFGYDVLFVADERPGLTTAELSREDKDAISHRGRALRELGPLLAARLGAAGERA
;
A
#
# COMPACT_ATOMS: atom_id res chain seq x y z
N MET A 1 -2.17 0.97 -10.38
CA MET A 1 -0.75 0.80 -10.74
C MET A 1 -0.53 1.14 -12.22
N GLN A 2 -1.05 0.37 -13.17
CA GLN A 2 -0.82 0.54 -14.64
C GLN A 2 -1.00 1.99 -15.13
N ARG A 3 -2.10 2.68 -14.75
CA ARG A 3 -2.39 4.05 -15.19
C ARG A 3 -1.26 5.04 -14.81
N ILE A 4 -0.74 4.96 -13.60
CA ILE A 4 0.32 5.86 -13.12
C ILE A 4 1.66 5.52 -13.78
N LEU A 5 1.99 4.24 -13.89
CA LEU A 5 3.25 3.82 -14.52
C LEU A 5 3.29 4.11 -16.02
N ALA A 6 2.16 4.03 -16.72
CA ALA A 6 2.05 4.34 -18.14
C ALA A 6 2.36 5.81 -18.48
N GLU A 7 2.16 6.73 -17.54
CA GLU A 7 2.54 8.15 -17.71
C GLU A 7 4.05 8.35 -17.83
N HIS A 8 4.85 7.47 -17.21
CA HIS A 8 6.32 7.56 -17.15
C HIS A 8 7.02 6.60 -18.08
N ALA A 9 6.37 5.49 -18.43
CA ALA A 9 6.92 4.46 -19.31
C ALA A 9 5.88 4.07 -20.38
N PRO A 10 5.65 4.95 -21.39
CA PRO A 10 4.74 4.66 -22.49
C PRO A 10 5.24 3.45 -23.27
N GLY A 11 4.43 2.41 -23.37
CA GLY A 11 4.81 1.13 -23.99
C GLY A 11 5.14 0.01 -23.01
N LEU A 12 5.23 0.29 -21.71
CA LEU A 12 5.30 -0.74 -20.69
C LEU A 12 3.90 -1.37 -20.50
N GLU A 13 3.82 -2.66 -20.67
CA GLU A 13 2.63 -3.44 -20.35
C GLU A 13 2.75 -3.98 -18.93
N VAL A 14 1.79 -3.64 -18.07
CA VAL A 14 1.69 -4.20 -16.71
C VAL A 14 0.67 -5.32 -16.75
N VAL A 15 1.13 -6.55 -16.56
CA VAL A 15 0.26 -7.74 -16.45
C VAL A 15 -0.09 -8.00 -14.98
N GLY A 16 -1.29 -8.49 -14.73
CA GLY A 16 -1.75 -8.88 -13.39
C GLY A 16 -1.36 -10.31 -13.03
N LEU A 17 -1.60 -10.68 -11.77
CA LEU A 17 -1.33 -12.06 -11.31
C LEU A 17 -2.17 -13.10 -12.04
N ASP A 18 -3.34 -12.71 -12.54
CA ASP A 18 -4.22 -13.60 -13.32
C ASP A 18 -3.69 -13.88 -14.74
N ASP A 19 -2.76 -13.07 -15.23
CA ASP A 19 -2.18 -13.15 -16.57
C ASP A 19 -0.85 -13.93 -16.62
N VAL A 20 -0.36 -14.37 -15.46
CA VAL A 20 0.89 -15.12 -15.32
C VAL A 20 0.64 -16.50 -14.69
N PRO A 21 1.58 -17.47 -14.83
CA PRO A 21 1.45 -18.73 -14.11
C PRO A 21 1.26 -18.54 -12.62
N ALA A 22 0.27 -19.25 -12.04
CA ALA A 22 0.01 -19.16 -10.61
C ALA A 22 1.23 -19.64 -9.79
N TYR A 23 1.54 -18.91 -8.74
CA TYR A 23 2.57 -19.26 -7.77
C TYR A 23 2.10 -18.97 -6.34
N ASP A 24 2.73 -19.59 -5.36
CA ASP A 24 2.41 -19.37 -3.96
C ASP A 24 2.88 -17.97 -3.52
N GLU A 25 1.95 -17.18 -2.99
CA GLU A 25 2.29 -15.90 -2.39
C GLU A 25 3.17 -16.12 -1.15
N PRO A 26 4.25 -15.33 -0.97
CA PRO A 26 5.11 -15.45 0.19
C PRO A 26 4.37 -15.01 1.46
N VAL A 27 4.79 -15.57 2.60
CA VAL A 27 4.34 -15.10 3.90
C VAL A 27 4.94 -13.72 4.15
N GLU A 28 4.09 -12.75 4.47
CA GLU A 28 4.50 -11.38 4.84
C GLU A 28 4.93 -11.36 6.31
N ASP A 29 6.16 -11.78 6.59
CA ASP A 29 6.74 -11.89 7.93
C ASP A 29 7.90 -10.92 8.20
N ALA A 30 8.17 -10.01 7.26
CA ALA A 30 9.16 -8.96 7.46
C ALA A 30 8.71 -7.95 8.54
N PRO A 31 9.67 -7.31 9.23
CA PRO A 31 9.37 -6.37 10.31
C PRO A 31 8.81 -5.03 9.81
N ASP A 32 8.92 -4.75 8.51
CA ASP A 32 8.52 -3.48 7.89
C ASP A 32 7.93 -3.66 6.49
N PHE A 33 7.34 -2.58 5.97
CA PHE A 33 6.69 -2.56 4.65
C PHE A 33 7.67 -2.80 3.50
N VAL A 34 8.89 -2.31 3.63
CA VAL A 34 9.95 -2.48 2.61
C VAL A 34 10.27 -3.96 2.44
N GLY A 35 10.49 -4.66 3.56
CA GLY A 35 10.77 -6.09 3.56
C GLY A 35 9.65 -6.90 2.94
N ASN A 36 8.39 -6.62 3.31
CA ASN A 36 7.22 -7.32 2.74
C ASN A 36 7.05 -7.03 1.24
N ALA A 37 7.22 -5.78 0.80
CA ALA A 37 7.18 -5.44 -0.63
C ALA A 37 8.26 -6.19 -1.42
N LEU A 38 9.49 -6.26 -0.91
CA LEU A 38 10.58 -7.02 -1.52
C LEU A 38 10.30 -8.52 -1.55
N LEU A 39 9.79 -9.11 -0.46
CA LEU A 39 9.41 -10.52 -0.43
C LEU A 39 8.43 -10.86 -1.57
N LYS A 40 7.41 -10.04 -1.75
CA LYS A 40 6.42 -10.22 -2.82
C LYS A 40 7.01 -10.02 -4.21
N ALA A 41 7.79 -8.96 -4.44
CA ALA A 41 8.40 -8.69 -5.74
C ALA A 41 9.42 -9.77 -6.14
N ARG A 42 10.26 -10.23 -5.20
CA ARG A 42 11.19 -11.35 -5.41
C ARG A 42 10.47 -12.65 -5.75
N ALA A 43 9.34 -12.94 -5.09
CA ALA A 43 8.54 -14.12 -5.40
C ALA A 43 7.99 -14.06 -6.83
N GLY A 44 7.44 -12.91 -7.24
CA GLY A 44 6.98 -12.68 -8.61
C GLY A 44 8.08 -12.85 -9.65
N TRP A 45 9.25 -12.22 -9.45
CA TRP A 45 10.42 -12.38 -10.32
C TRP A 45 10.83 -13.84 -10.47
N ARG A 46 11.00 -14.56 -9.36
CA ARG A 46 11.43 -15.97 -9.39
C ARG A 46 10.43 -16.88 -10.07
N ALA A 47 9.14 -16.60 -9.92
CA ALA A 47 8.08 -17.42 -10.49
C ALA A 47 7.88 -17.18 -12.00
N THR A 48 8.06 -15.94 -12.45
CA THR A 48 7.68 -15.53 -13.82
C THR A 48 8.87 -15.21 -14.73
N GLY A 49 10.01 -14.85 -14.15
CA GLY A 49 11.15 -14.29 -14.90
C GLY A 49 10.88 -12.90 -15.48
N LEU A 50 9.76 -12.26 -15.09
CA LEU A 50 9.40 -10.91 -15.52
C LEU A 50 9.76 -9.89 -14.43
N PRO A 51 10.20 -8.67 -14.80
CA PRO A 51 10.33 -7.59 -13.83
C PRO A 51 9.05 -7.45 -13.01
N SER A 52 9.16 -7.59 -11.70
CA SER A 52 8.02 -7.69 -10.80
C SER A 52 7.91 -6.47 -9.89
N VAL A 53 6.73 -5.87 -9.84
CA VAL A 53 6.42 -4.76 -8.95
C VAL A 53 5.41 -5.24 -7.92
N ALA A 54 5.74 -5.08 -6.64
CA ALA A 54 4.84 -5.37 -5.54
C ALA A 54 4.85 -4.24 -4.52
N ASP A 55 3.74 -4.08 -3.82
CA ASP A 55 3.64 -3.10 -2.75
C ASP A 55 3.20 -3.73 -1.42
N ASP A 56 3.60 -3.11 -0.33
CA ASP A 56 3.05 -3.34 0.99
C ASP A 56 2.69 -2.01 1.64
N SER A 57 1.54 -1.94 2.29
CA SER A 57 1.01 -0.68 2.80
C SER A 57 0.13 -0.88 4.03
N GLY A 58 0.06 0.17 4.85
CA GLY A 58 -0.79 0.15 6.03
C GLY A 58 -0.96 1.51 6.68
N LEU A 59 -1.78 1.52 7.71
CA LEU A 59 -2.02 2.65 8.58
C LEU A 59 -1.07 2.60 9.77
N CYS A 60 -0.41 3.71 10.06
CA CYS A 60 0.40 3.91 11.25
C CYS A 60 -0.24 5.01 12.10
N VAL A 61 -0.53 4.72 13.37
CA VAL A 61 -1.16 5.65 14.32
C VAL A 61 -0.17 6.00 15.43
N ASP A 62 0.11 7.28 15.62
CA ASP A 62 1.14 7.75 16.57
C ASP A 62 0.83 7.34 18.01
N ALA A 63 -0.43 7.45 18.42
CA ALA A 63 -0.86 7.04 19.77
C ALA A 63 -0.70 5.54 20.04
N LEU A 64 -0.57 4.73 18.98
CA LEU A 64 -0.35 3.29 19.03
C LEU A 64 1.09 2.90 18.67
N ASN A 65 2.05 3.83 18.77
CA ASN A 65 3.46 3.61 18.41
C ASN A 65 3.64 3.07 16.98
N GLY A 66 2.88 3.59 16.01
CA GLY A 66 2.93 3.18 14.62
C GLY A 66 2.11 1.92 14.28
N MET A 67 1.43 1.31 15.26
CA MET A 67 0.49 0.22 14.96
C MET A 67 -0.82 0.78 14.38
N PRO A 68 -1.57 0.01 13.58
CA PRO A 68 -1.37 -1.39 13.15
C PRO A 68 -0.13 -1.66 12.28
N GLY A 69 0.42 -0.68 11.55
CA GLY A 69 1.62 -0.87 10.74
C GLY A 69 1.46 -2.03 9.75
N VAL A 70 2.45 -2.89 9.64
CA VAL A 70 2.45 -4.09 8.77
C VAL A 70 1.36 -5.11 9.11
N LEU A 71 0.68 -4.94 10.24
CA LEU A 71 -0.45 -5.78 10.62
C LEU A 71 -1.81 -5.21 10.17
N SER A 72 -1.83 -4.11 9.42
CA SER A 72 -3.05 -3.38 9.04
C SER A 72 -4.16 -4.28 8.50
N ALA A 73 -3.85 -5.14 7.55
CA ALA A 73 -4.84 -6.03 6.93
C ALA A 73 -5.39 -7.11 7.89
N ARG A 74 -4.68 -7.43 8.97
CA ARG A 74 -5.00 -8.50 9.92
C ARG A 74 -5.04 -8.05 11.37
N TRP A 75 -5.22 -6.77 11.63
CA TRP A 75 -5.13 -6.15 12.95
C TRP A 75 -6.02 -6.78 14.01
N SER A 76 -7.26 -7.10 13.67
CA SER A 76 -8.21 -7.78 14.55
C SER A 76 -8.05 -9.32 14.59
N GLY A 77 -6.98 -9.86 13.99
CA GLY A 77 -6.83 -11.29 13.78
C GLY A 77 -7.78 -11.83 12.70
N ARG A 78 -7.81 -13.15 12.55
CA ARG A 78 -8.66 -13.87 11.57
C ARG A 78 -9.52 -14.91 12.29
N PRO A 79 -10.56 -14.51 13.07
CA PRO A 79 -11.39 -15.47 13.79
C PRO A 79 -12.19 -16.34 12.81
N ALA A 80 -12.11 -17.66 12.99
CA ALA A 80 -12.87 -18.61 12.19
C ALA A 80 -14.37 -18.39 12.39
N GLY A 81 -15.14 -18.39 11.29
CA GLY A 81 -16.59 -18.34 11.33
C GLY A 81 -17.20 -16.95 11.63
N SER A 82 -16.42 -15.90 11.67
CA SER A 82 -16.95 -14.53 11.78
C SER A 82 -17.75 -14.18 10.53
N LYS A 83 -18.97 -13.61 10.72
CA LYS A 83 -19.79 -13.04 9.64
C LYS A 83 -19.48 -11.57 9.35
N GLU A 84 -18.79 -10.90 10.28
CA GLU A 84 -18.33 -9.52 10.12
C GLU A 84 -17.12 -9.48 9.17
N GLY A 85 -17.08 -8.50 8.28
CA GLY A 85 -15.98 -8.29 7.35
C GLY A 85 -14.66 -8.04 8.09
N GLN A 86 -13.52 -8.35 7.46
CA GLN A 86 -12.21 -8.13 8.07
C GLN A 86 -11.98 -6.64 8.35
N ASP A 87 -12.32 -5.78 7.39
CA ASP A 87 -12.16 -4.33 7.51
C ASP A 87 -13.03 -3.76 8.64
N ASP A 88 -14.29 -4.21 8.77
CA ASP A 88 -15.18 -3.77 9.84
C ASP A 88 -14.63 -4.10 11.23
N ARG A 89 -14.09 -5.32 11.40
CA ARG A 89 -13.45 -5.73 12.65
C ARG A 89 -12.20 -4.93 12.96
N ASN A 90 -11.36 -4.67 11.95
CA ASN A 90 -10.15 -3.87 12.09
C ASN A 90 -10.50 -2.43 12.49
N ASN A 91 -11.49 -1.82 11.84
CA ASN A 91 -11.97 -0.47 12.12
C ASN A 91 -12.55 -0.37 13.54
N ARG A 92 -13.39 -1.34 13.94
CA ARG A 92 -13.95 -1.38 15.28
C ARG A 92 -12.87 -1.49 16.35
N LEU A 93 -11.91 -2.41 16.19
CA LEU A 93 -10.81 -2.57 17.14
C LEU A 93 -9.96 -1.30 17.23
N LEU A 94 -9.68 -0.64 16.10
CA LEU A 94 -8.94 0.62 16.10
C LEU A 94 -9.67 1.73 16.86
N LEU A 95 -10.99 1.86 16.66
CA LEU A 95 -11.81 2.83 17.39
C LEU A 95 -11.82 2.57 18.89
N GLU A 96 -11.98 1.30 19.31
CA GLU A 96 -11.95 0.88 20.72
C GLU A 96 -10.59 1.21 21.37
N GLN A 97 -9.48 0.96 20.68
CA GLN A 97 -8.14 1.27 21.18
C GLN A 97 -7.87 2.79 21.31
N LEU A 98 -8.55 3.59 20.50
CA LEU A 98 -8.41 5.05 20.50
C LEU A 98 -9.53 5.76 21.29
N GLU A 99 -10.39 5.06 22.01
CA GLU A 99 -11.58 5.63 22.66
C GLU A 99 -11.23 6.83 23.57
N ASP A 100 -10.23 6.65 24.43
CA ASP A 100 -9.77 7.65 25.40
C ASP A 100 -8.68 8.60 24.85
N VAL A 101 -8.28 8.43 23.59
CA VAL A 101 -7.27 9.28 22.95
C VAL A 101 -7.93 10.58 22.48
N PRO A 102 -7.50 11.77 22.96
CA PRO A 102 -8.05 13.04 22.51
C PRO A 102 -7.74 13.31 21.03
N ASP A 103 -8.57 14.14 20.37
CA ASP A 103 -8.53 14.31 18.91
C ASP A 103 -7.18 14.81 18.40
N GLU A 104 -6.53 15.73 19.12
CA GLU A 104 -5.21 16.27 18.79
C GLU A 104 -4.07 15.24 18.86
N ARG A 105 -4.31 14.08 19.43
CA ARG A 105 -3.35 12.96 19.53
C ARG A 105 -3.72 11.75 18.66
N ARG A 106 -4.73 11.88 17.80
CA ARG A 106 -5.15 10.83 16.87
C ARG A 106 -4.47 10.94 15.51
N THR A 107 -3.30 11.59 15.48
CA THR A 107 -2.46 11.72 14.29
C THR A 107 -2.03 10.35 13.79
N ALA A 108 -2.04 10.21 12.47
CA ALA A 108 -1.75 8.96 11.79
C ALA A 108 -1.25 9.24 10.37
N TYR A 109 -0.69 8.25 9.73
CA TYR A 109 -0.36 8.31 8.31
C TYR A 109 -0.57 6.94 7.66
N PHE A 110 -1.00 6.96 6.41
CA PHE A 110 -0.83 5.79 5.57
C PHE A 110 0.55 5.81 4.94
N THR A 111 1.19 4.66 4.85
CA THR A 111 2.45 4.47 4.14
C THR A 111 2.34 3.31 3.16
N CYS A 112 3.10 3.40 2.06
CA CYS A 112 3.22 2.36 1.05
C CYS A 112 4.68 2.25 0.64
N ALA A 113 5.25 1.06 0.75
CA ALA A 113 6.50 0.70 0.09
C ALA A 113 6.18 -0.01 -1.22
N VAL A 114 6.82 0.39 -2.31
CA VAL A 114 6.71 -0.26 -3.63
C VAL A 114 8.09 -0.74 -4.03
N ALA A 115 8.23 -2.04 -4.27
CA ALA A 115 9.46 -2.68 -4.71
C ALA A 115 9.37 -3.09 -6.18
N LEU A 116 10.43 -2.83 -6.94
CA LEU A 116 10.70 -3.42 -8.26
C LEU A 116 11.86 -4.38 -8.12
N VAL A 117 11.69 -5.60 -8.62
CA VAL A 117 12.77 -6.61 -8.75
C VAL A 117 12.84 -7.03 -10.21
N HIS A 118 14.02 -6.91 -10.81
CA HIS A 118 14.23 -7.24 -12.22
C HIS A 118 15.50 -8.08 -12.46
N GLY A 119 15.99 -8.74 -11.43
CA GLY A 119 17.16 -9.62 -11.43
C GLY A 119 17.33 -10.30 -10.08
N ASP A 120 18.48 -10.98 -9.91
CA ASP A 120 18.78 -11.81 -8.74
C ASP A 120 19.75 -11.15 -7.76
N THR A 121 20.19 -9.91 -8.04
CA THR A 121 21.11 -9.15 -7.21
C THR A 121 20.44 -7.94 -6.56
N ASP A 122 20.97 -7.48 -5.43
CA ASP A 122 20.46 -6.28 -4.74
C ASP A 122 20.52 -5.01 -5.62
N GLU A 123 21.44 -4.94 -6.60
CA GLU A 123 21.53 -3.83 -7.56
C GLU A 123 20.37 -3.81 -8.57
N GLU A 124 19.67 -4.94 -8.72
CA GLU A 124 18.50 -5.13 -9.58
C GLU A 124 17.18 -5.00 -8.79
N GLU A 125 17.27 -4.49 -7.58
CA GLU A 125 16.14 -4.14 -6.72
C GLU A 125 16.06 -2.63 -6.55
N LEU A 126 14.85 -2.13 -6.47
CA LEU A 126 14.55 -0.74 -6.21
C LEU A 126 13.34 -0.65 -5.29
N VAL A 127 13.42 0.16 -4.26
CA VAL A 127 12.28 0.43 -3.37
C VAL A 127 12.07 1.92 -3.26
N VAL A 128 10.83 2.33 -3.35
CA VAL A 128 10.35 3.69 -3.08
C VAL A 128 9.24 3.65 -2.05
N THR A 129 9.05 4.75 -1.34
CA THR A 129 7.99 4.86 -0.33
C THR A 129 7.15 6.10 -0.57
N GLY A 130 5.89 6.04 -0.16
CA GLY A 130 5.00 7.19 -0.18
C GLY A 130 4.16 7.22 1.07
N GLU A 131 3.93 8.41 1.59
CA GLU A 131 3.14 8.62 2.81
C GLU A 131 1.99 9.60 2.55
N MET A 132 0.91 9.44 3.30
CA MET A 132 -0.24 10.34 3.32
C MET A 132 -0.56 10.64 4.79
N PRO A 133 -0.11 11.79 5.33
CA PRO A 133 -0.40 12.18 6.70
C PRO A 133 -1.86 12.58 6.90
N GLY A 134 -2.34 12.45 8.14
CA GLY A 134 -3.70 12.78 8.52
C GLY A 134 -4.03 12.36 9.94
N SER A 135 -5.30 12.05 10.18
CA SER A 135 -5.80 11.66 11.50
C SER A 135 -6.93 10.64 11.42
N VAL A 136 -7.09 9.87 12.49
CA VAL A 136 -8.19 8.92 12.67
C VAL A 136 -9.35 9.62 13.39
N ILE A 137 -10.53 9.64 12.76
CA ILE A 137 -11.77 10.20 13.34
C ILE A 137 -12.46 9.19 14.28
N ARG A 138 -13.53 9.63 14.97
CA ARG A 138 -14.22 8.83 16.01
C ARG A 138 -15.32 7.95 15.49
N GLU A 139 -15.75 8.10 14.27
CA GLU A 139 -16.85 7.36 13.67
C GLU A 139 -16.60 7.05 12.20
N VAL A 140 -17.15 5.94 11.74
CA VAL A 140 -17.06 5.53 10.33
C VAL A 140 -17.86 6.49 9.46
N ARG A 141 -17.26 7.01 8.39
CA ARG A 141 -17.91 7.86 7.37
C ARG A 141 -17.48 7.47 5.96
N GLY A 142 -18.44 7.50 5.04
CA GLY A 142 -18.25 7.12 3.65
C GLY A 142 -18.36 5.61 3.42
N ASP A 143 -18.41 5.23 2.16
CA ASP A 143 -18.59 3.85 1.69
C ASP A 143 -17.60 3.48 0.56
N GLY A 144 -16.73 4.42 0.19
CA GLY A 144 -15.68 4.21 -0.80
C GLY A 144 -14.40 3.60 -0.22
N GLY A 145 -13.52 3.16 -1.11
CA GLY A 145 -12.21 2.64 -0.72
C GLY A 145 -12.25 1.27 -0.04
N PHE A 146 -11.32 1.03 0.88
CA PHE A 146 -11.18 -0.22 1.64
C PHE A 146 -10.39 0.01 2.93
N GLY A 147 -10.38 -0.97 3.82
CA GLY A 147 -9.60 -0.92 5.05
C GLY A 147 -10.03 0.23 5.96
N TYR A 148 -9.09 1.10 6.33
CA TYR A 148 -9.30 2.22 7.25
C TYR A 148 -9.71 3.53 6.56
N ASP A 149 -10.00 3.52 5.26
CA ASP A 149 -10.41 4.72 4.52
C ASP A 149 -11.62 5.43 5.16
N VAL A 150 -12.53 4.67 5.72
CA VAL A 150 -13.75 5.16 6.39
C VAL A 150 -13.49 5.89 7.72
N LEU A 151 -12.28 5.79 8.25
CA LEU A 151 -11.85 6.42 9.52
C LEU A 151 -10.75 7.46 9.35
N PHE A 152 -10.16 7.59 8.17
CA PHE A 152 -8.98 8.41 7.96
C PHE A 152 -9.30 9.69 7.19
N VAL A 153 -8.92 10.83 7.76
CA VAL A 153 -8.98 12.16 7.14
C VAL A 153 -7.56 12.60 6.82
N ALA A 154 -7.25 12.76 5.53
CA ALA A 154 -5.95 13.25 5.10
C ALA A 154 -5.80 14.76 5.34
N ASP A 155 -4.62 15.22 5.75
CA ASP A 155 -4.34 16.64 6.01
C ASP A 155 -4.58 17.51 4.75
N GLU A 156 -4.37 16.97 3.55
CA GLU A 156 -4.61 17.66 2.28
C GLU A 156 -6.08 17.78 1.90
N ARG A 157 -6.97 17.06 2.57
CA ARG A 157 -8.43 17.07 2.33
C ARG A 157 -9.20 17.09 3.66
N PRO A 158 -9.06 18.17 4.44
CA PRO A 158 -9.70 18.25 5.74
C PRO A 158 -11.22 18.17 5.64
N GLY A 159 -11.83 17.49 6.59
CA GLY A 159 -13.28 17.38 6.70
C GLY A 159 -13.91 16.19 5.98
N LEU A 160 -13.23 15.56 5.04
CA LEU A 160 -13.68 14.35 4.35
C LEU A 160 -12.75 13.17 4.69
N THR A 161 -13.34 12.00 4.92
CA THR A 161 -12.54 10.77 4.98
C THR A 161 -12.07 10.39 3.58
N THR A 162 -11.02 9.58 3.50
CA THR A 162 -10.56 9.07 2.20
C THR A 162 -11.58 8.16 1.52
N ALA A 163 -12.57 7.62 2.27
CA ALA A 163 -13.73 6.91 1.73
C ALA A 163 -14.80 7.82 1.10
N GLU A 164 -14.83 9.11 1.47
CA GLU A 164 -15.74 10.12 0.93
C GLU A 164 -15.17 10.85 -0.31
N LEU A 165 -13.87 10.67 -0.60
CA LEU A 165 -13.22 11.27 -1.76
C LEU A 165 -13.60 10.54 -3.06
N SER A 166 -13.60 11.28 -4.16
CA SER A 166 -13.62 10.67 -5.48
C SER A 166 -12.35 9.79 -5.67
N ARG A 167 -12.44 8.79 -6.53
CA ARG A 167 -11.27 7.95 -6.85
C ARG A 167 -10.10 8.78 -7.38
N GLU A 168 -10.38 9.80 -8.16
CA GLU A 168 -9.38 10.70 -8.74
C GLU A 168 -8.69 11.55 -7.66
N ASP A 169 -9.47 12.18 -6.77
CA ASP A 169 -8.93 12.97 -5.67
C ASP A 169 -8.09 12.12 -4.71
N LYS A 170 -8.57 10.91 -4.38
CA LYS A 170 -7.83 9.97 -3.55
C LYS A 170 -6.52 9.53 -4.21
N ASP A 171 -6.54 9.16 -5.50
CA ASP A 171 -5.34 8.75 -6.22
C ASP A 171 -4.28 9.87 -6.28
N ALA A 172 -4.72 11.14 -6.37
CA ALA A 172 -3.82 12.28 -6.42
C ALA A 172 -2.98 12.45 -5.14
N ILE A 173 -3.57 12.20 -3.96
CA ILE A 173 -2.93 12.40 -2.65
C ILE A 173 -2.45 11.12 -1.98
N SER A 174 -2.89 9.93 -2.45
CA SER A 174 -2.66 8.68 -1.74
C SER A 174 -1.17 8.30 -1.64
N HIS A 175 -0.83 7.65 -0.53
CA HIS A 175 0.49 7.06 -0.26
C HIS A 175 0.97 6.18 -1.42
N ARG A 176 0.12 5.25 -1.89
CA ARG A 176 0.42 4.39 -3.06
C ARG A 176 0.60 5.19 -4.33
N GLY A 177 -0.22 6.21 -4.57
CA GLY A 177 -0.10 7.10 -5.72
C GLY A 177 1.23 7.86 -5.72
N ARG A 178 1.70 8.32 -4.55
CA ARG A 178 3.01 8.99 -4.39
C ARG A 178 4.16 8.04 -4.68
N ALA A 179 4.16 6.86 -4.06
CA ALA A 179 5.19 5.84 -4.29
C ALA A 179 5.26 5.45 -5.77
N LEU A 180 4.12 5.22 -6.44
CA LEU A 180 4.10 4.86 -7.86
C LEU A 180 4.59 5.98 -8.78
N ARG A 181 4.30 7.25 -8.46
CA ARG A 181 4.83 8.40 -9.24
C ARG A 181 6.33 8.56 -9.06
N GLU A 182 6.88 8.22 -7.88
CA GLU A 182 8.32 8.17 -7.66
C GLU A 182 8.97 6.99 -8.39
N LEU A 183 8.33 5.81 -8.35
CA LEU A 183 8.82 4.62 -9.06
C LEU A 183 8.87 4.82 -10.59
N GLY A 184 7.87 5.47 -11.18
CA GLY A 184 7.68 5.53 -12.63
C GLY A 184 8.93 5.92 -13.43
N PRO A 185 9.56 7.09 -13.18
CA PRO A 185 10.79 7.49 -13.88
C PRO A 185 11.97 6.56 -13.62
N LEU A 186 12.09 6.01 -12.42
CA LEU A 186 13.17 5.07 -12.07
C LEU A 186 13.01 3.73 -12.80
N LEU A 187 11.78 3.24 -12.88
CA LEU A 187 11.42 2.04 -13.62
C LEU A 187 11.72 2.21 -15.12
N ALA A 188 11.30 3.34 -15.70
CA ALA A 188 11.57 3.66 -17.10
C ALA A 188 13.10 3.67 -17.40
N ALA A 189 13.90 4.28 -16.51
CA ALA A 189 15.35 4.30 -16.65
C ALA A 189 15.98 2.91 -16.55
N ARG A 190 15.49 2.06 -15.64
CA ARG A 190 16.02 0.70 -15.42
C ARG A 190 15.66 -0.25 -16.56
N LEU A 191 14.39 -0.29 -16.97
CA LEU A 191 13.93 -1.22 -18.01
C LEU A 191 14.20 -0.72 -19.42
N GLY A 192 14.20 0.62 -19.65
CA GLY A 192 14.58 1.21 -20.94
C GLY A 192 16.03 0.95 -21.32
N ALA A 193 16.95 1.01 -20.35
CA ALA A 193 18.36 0.69 -20.57
C ALA A 193 18.63 -0.81 -20.83
N ALA A 194 17.72 -1.70 -20.45
CA ALA A 194 17.81 -3.13 -20.73
C ALA A 194 17.40 -3.47 -22.17
N GLY A 195 16.43 -2.74 -22.72
CA GLY A 195 15.98 -2.93 -24.11
C GLY A 195 16.97 -2.49 -25.20
N GLU A 196 17.95 -1.62 -24.86
CA GLU A 196 19.01 -1.19 -25.78
C GLU A 196 20.22 -2.16 -25.81
N ARG A 197 20.24 -3.17 -24.94
CA ARG A 197 21.35 -4.14 -24.82
C ARG A 197 21.01 -5.54 -25.36
N ALA A 198 19.83 -5.74 -25.89
CA ALA A 198 19.37 -6.98 -26.52
C ALA A 198 19.28 -6.79 -28.05
#